data_65b7a5370298b5e78d58ee2a1b9bc059
#
_entry.id   65b7a5370298b5e78d58ee2a1b9bc059
#
_cell.length_a   1.000
_cell.length_b   1.000
_cell.length_c   1.000
_cell.angle_alpha   90.00
_cell.angle_beta   90.00
_cell.angle_gamma   90.00
#
_symmetry.space_group_name_H-M   'P 1'
#
loop_
_entity.id
_entity.type
_entity.pdbx_description
1 polymer ?
#
loop_
_entity_poly.entity_id
_entity_poly.type
_entity_poly.pdbx_seq_one_letter_code
_entity_poly.pdbx_strand_id
1 'polypeptide(L)'
;MTTFPKGFLWGAATSSYQIEGAAQTDGRGPSIWDVFCKVEGKVANGDNGDVANDHYNRYPEDIAIMKELGLQAYRFSFAWPRMFPQGDGAREERGFAFYDRLIDSLLEANIEPLATLYHWDLPQALQEKGGWENRDTIKHFADYSAAVVERFGDRVKKFSPINEPWVVTWLGNGIGIHAPGKKDRKAAWAVAHHTVVAHAASTMAMRSVRSDILTGPVLNQANNVADDMSDPQQAHAVDMLDAVQNRFWMDAFMYGKYPQILMDHFADELGAVIKDGDLEAATVKNDFIGINFYFDNRVGPAVEGLDQWHSISSLFGVASDETPRGPLTDMGWPLTPEGLENLLVRWHKEHGDKLPDLYITENGCAYGDGPGADGAVHDPKRIDYLQTHLKAVSNAIAQGSPVKGYYQWSLMDNFEWALGYEKRFGIVHVDFETQKRTIKDSGYWYRDQIKNNGSTI
;
A
#
# COMPACT_ATOMS: atom_id res chain seq x y z
N MET A 1 19.43 0.82 -24.48
CA MET A 1 17.98 1.04 -24.61
C MET A 1 17.31 0.13 -23.60
N THR A 2 16.56 0.70 -22.69
CA THR A 2 15.86 -0.01 -21.63
C THR A 2 14.49 -0.38 -22.18
N THR A 3 14.22 -1.64 -22.48
CA THR A 3 12.87 -2.10 -22.83
C THR A 3 12.41 -3.07 -21.76
N PHE A 4 11.20 -2.84 -21.23
CA PHE A 4 10.59 -3.80 -20.32
C PHE A 4 10.19 -5.07 -21.06
N PRO A 5 10.09 -6.21 -20.38
CA PRO A 5 9.66 -7.46 -21.00
C PRO A 5 8.30 -7.32 -21.70
N LYS A 6 8.08 -8.11 -22.75
CA LYS A 6 6.77 -8.19 -23.38
C LYS A 6 5.74 -8.68 -22.35
N GLY A 7 4.61 -7.98 -22.24
CA GLY A 7 3.57 -8.29 -21.26
C GLY A 7 3.78 -7.66 -19.88
N PHE A 8 4.81 -6.78 -19.75
CA PHE A 8 4.94 -5.95 -18.55
C PHE A 8 3.70 -5.05 -18.41
N LEU A 9 3.08 -5.04 -17.22
CA LEU A 9 1.86 -4.29 -16.97
C LEU A 9 2.18 -2.87 -16.51
N TRP A 10 1.60 -1.89 -17.19
CA TRP A 10 1.69 -0.48 -16.85
C TRP A 10 0.37 -0.01 -16.25
N GLY A 11 0.39 0.39 -15.00
CA GLY A 11 -0.80 0.77 -14.27
C GLY A 11 -0.63 2.02 -13.41
N ALA A 12 -1.71 2.37 -12.74
CA ALA A 12 -1.73 3.33 -11.66
C ALA A 12 -2.57 2.79 -10.50
N ALA A 13 -2.38 3.34 -9.31
CA ALA A 13 -3.04 2.89 -8.10
C ALA A 13 -3.81 4.03 -7.41
N THR A 14 -4.84 3.65 -6.66
CA THR A 14 -5.57 4.49 -5.69
C THR A 14 -6.09 3.61 -4.56
N SER A 15 -6.69 4.24 -3.53
CA SER A 15 -7.44 3.51 -2.51
C SER A 15 -8.83 4.14 -2.26
N SER A 16 -9.77 3.32 -1.78
CA SER A 16 -11.18 3.70 -1.63
C SER A 16 -11.38 4.94 -0.77
N TYR A 17 -10.86 4.96 0.46
CA TYR A 17 -11.06 6.08 1.38
C TYR A 17 -10.45 7.39 0.84
N GLN A 18 -9.34 7.29 0.11
CA GLN A 18 -8.61 8.45 -0.40
C GLN A 18 -9.29 9.14 -1.59
N ILE A 19 -10.14 8.43 -2.35
CA ILE A 19 -10.72 9.01 -3.58
C ILE A 19 -12.24 8.93 -3.67
N GLU A 20 -12.89 7.94 -3.06
CA GLU A 20 -14.32 7.67 -3.32
C GLU A 20 -15.25 8.80 -2.88
N GLY A 21 -15.04 9.33 -1.68
CA GLY A 21 -16.03 10.18 -1.05
C GLY A 21 -17.34 9.45 -0.78
N ALA A 22 -18.48 10.14 -0.94
CA ALA A 22 -19.81 9.58 -0.72
C ALA A 22 -19.91 8.83 0.62
N ALA A 23 -19.34 9.41 1.69
CA ALA A 23 -19.14 8.75 2.98
C ALA A 23 -20.43 8.29 3.68
N GLN A 24 -21.57 8.91 3.34
CA GLN A 24 -22.87 8.59 3.92
C GLN A 24 -23.88 8.07 2.88
N THR A 25 -23.41 7.76 1.67
CA THR A 25 -24.27 7.36 0.56
C THR A 25 -24.47 5.86 0.54
N ASP A 26 -25.68 5.43 0.14
CA ASP A 26 -26.05 4.03 -0.13
C ASP A 26 -25.74 3.09 1.04
N GLY A 27 -26.01 3.53 2.27
CA GLY A 27 -25.91 2.69 3.46
C GLY A 27 -24.48 2.39 3.93
N ARG A 28 -23.45 3.06 3.36
CA ARG A 28 -22.06 2.90 3.81
C ARG A 28 -21.96 3.17 5.33
N GLY A 29 -21.37 2.23 6.06
CA GLY A 29 -21.03 2.40 7.47
C GLY A 29 -19.75 3.24 7.64
N PRO A 30 -19.51 3.81 8.83
CA PRO A 30 -18.27 4.52 9.11
C PRO A 30 -17.07 3.54 9.17
N SER A 31 -15.94 4.00 8.69
CA SER A 31 -14.64 3.37 8.90
C SER A 31 -13.90 3.99 10.09
N ILE A 32 -12.80 3.37 10.52
CA ILE A 32 -11.90 3.95 11.53
C ILE A 32 -11.34 5.31 11.09
N TRP A 33 -11.17 5.57 9.81
CA TRP A 33 -10.71 6.85 9.30
C TRP A 33 -11.79 7.94 9.38
N ASP A 34 -13.06 7.61 9.13
CA ASP A 34 -14.18 8.56 9.33
C ASP A 34 -14.25 9.06 10.79
N VAL A 35 -13.85 8.21 11.74
CA VAL A 35 -13.81 8.56 13.17
C VAL A 35 -12.51 9.31 13.51
N PHE A 36 -11.38 8.83 13.03
CA PHE A 36 -10.07 9.41 13.30
C PHE A 36 -9.95 10.86 12.81
N CYS A 37 -10.47 11.17 11.62
CA CYS A 37 -10.47 12.52 11.06
C CYS A 37 -11.25 13.54 11.90
N LYS A 38 -12.17 13.08 12.76
CA LYS A 38 -12.94 13.94 13.67
C LYS A 38 -12.20 14.26 14.97
N VAL A 39 -11.07 13.61 15.23
CA VAL A 39 -10.25 13.87 16.40
C VAL A 39 -9.35 15.05 16.12
N GLU A 40 -9.50 16.13 16.90
CA GLU A 40 -8.72 17.36 16.72
C GLU A 40 -7.22 17.10 16.71
N GLY A 41 -6.52 17.69 15.73
CA GLY A 41 -5.07 17.61 15.58
C GLY A 41 -4.54 16.28 15.01
N LYS A 42 -5.42 15.34 14.62
CA LYS A 42 -5.00 14.05 14.03
C LYS A 42 -4.78 14.11 12.53
N VAL A 43 -5.51 14.97 11.84
CA VAL A 43 -5.36 15.19 10.41
C VAL A 43 -5.10 16.67 10.15
N ALA A 44 -4.17 16.97 9.27
CA ALA A 44 -3.84 18.32 8.85
C ALA A 44 -5.10 19.07 8.39
N ASN A 45 -5.25 20.32 8.80
CA ASN A 45 -6.37 21.21 8.48
C ASN A 45 -7.76 20.69 8.92
N GLY A 46 -7.85 19.55 9.64
CA GLY A 46 -9.11 18.88 9.92
C GLY A 46 -9.76 18.24 8.69
N ASP A 47 -8.95 17.97 7.67
CA ASP A 47 -9.39 17.32 6.43
C ASP A 47 -9.94 15.91 6.67
N ASN A 48 -10.78 15.42 5.76
CA ASN A 48 -11.39 14.10 5.82
C ASN A 48 -11.72 13.56 4.42
N GLY A 49 -12.09 12.29 4.33
CA GLY A 49 -12.45 11.61 3.08
C GLY A 49 -13.94 11.71 2.69
N ASP A 50 -14.74 12.60 3.29
CA ASP A 50 -16.18 12.62 3.08
C ASP A 50 -16.57 12.89 1.62
N VAL A 51 -15.83 13.76 0.93
CA VAL A 51 -15.96 14.07 -0.49
C VAL A 51 -14.80 13.51 -1.28
N ALA A 52 -13.59 13.63 -0.76
CA ALA A 52 -12.35 13.23 -1.41
C ALA A 52 -12.28 13.71 -2.88
N ASN A 53 -12.20 12.79 -3.83
CA ASN A 53 -12.23 13.09 -5.26
C ASN A 53 -13.62 12.84 -5.87
N ASP A 54 -14.62 12.56 -5.06
CA ASP A 54 -15.96 12.21 -5.54
C ASP A 54 -15.96 11.07 -6.60
N HIS A 55 -14.97 10.16 -6.51
CA HIS A 55 -14.80 9.06 -7.46
C HIS A 55 -16.05 8.16 -7.52
N TYR A 56 -16.76 8.03 -6.39
CA TYR A 56 -18.03 7.28 -6.34
C TYR A 56 -19.02 7.72 -7.42
N ASN A 57 -19.11 9.02 -7.69
CA ASN A 57 -19.98 9.59 -8.71
C ASN A 57 -19.27 9.82 -10.05
N ARG A 58 -17.95 10.07 -10.02
CA ARG A 58 -17.15 10.49 -11.18
C ARG A 58 -16.25 9.40 -11.76
N TYR A 59 -16.37 8.14 -11.33
CA TYR A 59 -15.56 7.04 -11.87
C TYR A 59 -15.58 6.95 -13.42
N PRO A 60 -16.67 7.29 -14.16
CA PRO A 60 -16.62 7.27 -15.61
C PRO A 60 -15.66 8.29 -16.21
N GLU A 61 -15.57 9.50 -15.62
CA GLU A 61 -14.59 10.53 -15.98
C GLU A 61 -13.16 10.06 -15.70
N ASP A 62 -12.95 9.48 -14.52
CA ASP A 62 -11.63 8.99 -14.11
C ASP A 62 -11.16 7.82 -14.99
N ILE A 63 -12.07 6.91 -15.38
CA ILE A 63 -11.75 5.82 -16.33
C ILE A 63 -11.46 6.37 -17.74
N ALA A 64 -12.15 7.42 -18.16
CA ALA A 64 -11.84 8.06 -19.44
C ALA A 64 -10.42 8.65 -19.45
N ILE A 65 -9.97 9.23 -18.33
CA ILE A 65 -8.60 9.70 -18.14
C ILE A 65 -7.60 8.52 -18.16
N MET A 66 -7.90 7.42 -17.47
CA MET A 66 -7.05 6.22 -17.51
C MET A 66 -6.87 5.70 -18.94
N LYS A 67 -7.94 5.69 -19.72
CA LYS A 67 -7.93 5.31 -21.14
C LYS A 67 -7.11 6.28 -21.99
N GLU A 68 -7.22 7.60 -21.77
CA GLU A 68 -6.41 8.62 -22.44
C GLU A 68 -4.91 8.44 -22.13
N LEU A 69 -4.59 8.09 -20.87
CA LEU A 69 -3.23 7.77 -20.42
C LEU A 69 -2.74 6.41 -20.95
N GLY A 70 -3.60 5.60 -21.54
CA GLY A 70 -3.25 4.29 -22.07
C GLY A 70 -2.91 3.26 -20.98
N LEU A 71 -3.43 3.43 -19.76
CA LEU A 71 -3.21 2.49 -18.68
C LEU A 71 -3.71 1.10 -19.05
N GLN A 72 -2.91 0.08 -18.77
CA GLN A 72 -3.24 -1.32 -19.03
C GLN A 72 -3.84 -2.00 -17.80
N ALA A 73 -3.55 -1.46 -16.62
CA ALA A 73 -4.05 -1.98 -15.35
C ALA A 73 -4.37 -0.84 -14.37
N TYR A 74 -5.29 -1.12 -13.48
CA TYR A 74 -5.65 -0.20 -12.40
C TYR A 74 -5.77 -0.96 -11.09
N ARG A 75 -4.98 -0.53 -10.09
CA ARG A 75 -5.09 -1.03 -8.72
C ARG A 75 -5.98 -0.11 -7.92
N PHE A 76 -7.05 -0.68 -7.37
CA PHE A 76 -7.99 0.02 -6.50
C PHE A 76 -8.27 -0.81 -5.24
N SER A 77 -8.89 -0.23 -4.24
CA SER A 77 -9.35 -0.99 -3.08
C SER A 77 -10.87 -0.96 -2.96
N PHE A 78 -11.42 -2.03 -2.41
CA PHE A 78 -12.81 -2.04 -1.97
C PHE A 78 -12.94 -1.35 -0.62
N ALA A 79 -13.96 -0.52 -0.43
CA ALA A 79 -14.34 -0.03 0.89
C ALA A 79 -15.17 -1.09 1.62
N TRP A 80 -14.54 -1.80 2.55
CA TRP A 80 -15.24 -2.82 3.35
C TRP A 80 -16.52 -2.28 4.00
N PRO A 81 -16.54 -1.08 4.66
CA PRO A 81 -17.76 -0.54 5.27
C PRO A 81 -18.83 -0.13 4.26
N ARG A 82 -18.52 -0.04 2.96
CA ARG A 82 -19.52 0.20 1.91
C ARG A 82 -20.30 -1.05 1.57
N MET A 83 -19.66 -2.21 1.64
CA MET A 83 -20.28 -3.52 1.31
C MET A 83 -20.82 -4.23 2.54
N PHE A 84 -20.21 -4.03 3.70
CA PHE A 84 -20.63 -4.55 5.00
C PHE A 84 -20.56 -3.43 6.04
N PRO A 85 -21.62 -2.64 6.23
CA PRO A 85 -21.59 -1.46 7.10
C PRO A 85 -21.23 -1.74 8.56
N GLN A 86 -21.52 -2.97 9.04
CA GLN A 86 -21.15 -3.43 10.38
C GLN A 86 -19.88 -4.29 10.39
N GLY A 87 -19.24 -4.48 9.21
CA GLY A 87 -18.08 -5.32 9.03
C GLY A 87 -18.39 -6.81 8.89
N ASP A 88 -19.55 -7.23 9.35
CA ASP A 88 -20.06 -8.60 9.27
C ASP A 88 -21.57 -8.58 8.98
N GLY A 89 -22.19 -9.77 8.87
CA GLY A 89 -23.63 -9.94 8.76
C GLY A 89 -24.21 -9.52 7.41
N ALA A 90 -25.13 -8.56 7.40
CA ALA A 90 -25.88 -8.19 6.21
C ALA A 90 -25.01 -7.43 5.18
N ARG A 91 -25.11 -7.86 3.91
CA ARG A 91 -24.51 -7.17 2.77
C ARG A 91 -25.31 -5.90 2.43
N GLU A 92 -24.61 -4.84 2.08
CA GLU A 92 -25.21 -3.65 1.45
C GLU A 92 -25.08 -3.77 -0.08
N GLU A 93 -26.15 -4.23 -0.72
CA GLU A 93 -26.16 -4.52 -2.16
C GLU A 93 -25.88 -3.29 -3.05
N ARG A 94 -26.20 -2.08 -2.57
CA ARG A 94 -25.88 -0.84 -3.31
C ARG A 94 -24.37 -0.59 -3.34
N GLY A 95 -23.65 -0.97 -2.27
CA GLY A 95 -22.21 -0.94 -2.23
C GLY A 95 -21.58 -1.92 -3.23
N PHE A 96 -22.09 -3.15 -3.29
CA PHE A 96 -21.67 -4.13 -4.30
C PHE A 96 -21.97 -3.64 -5.71
N ALA A 97 -23.15 -3.06 -5.96
CA ALA A 97 -23.55 -2.56 -7.26
C ALA A 97 -22.68 -1.38 -7.76
N PHE A 98 -22.09 -0.58 -6.86
CA PHE A 98 -21.10 0.43 -7.24
C PHE A 98 -19.86 -0.23 -7.86
N TYR A 99 -19.32 -1.24 -7.20
CA TYR A 99 -18.13 -1.94 -7.70
C TYR A 99 -18.41 -2.79 -8.93
N ASP A 100 -19.63 -3.32 -9.11
CA ASP A 100 -20.04 -3.93 -10.39
C ASP A 100 -19.84 -2.95 -11.54
N ARG A 101 -20.39 -1.74 -11.40
CA ARG A 101 -20.30 -0.69 -12.45
C ARG A 101 -18.85 -0.25 -12.69
N LEU A 102 -18.06 -0.08 -11.62
CA LEU A 102 -16.65 0.29 -11.74
C LEU A 102 -15.85 -0.77 -12.49
N ILE A 103 -15.98 -2.04 -12.10
CA ILE A 103 -15.25 -3.16 -12.70
C ILE A 103 -15.66 -3.35 -14.15
N ASP A 104 -16.95 -3.30 -14.46
CA ASP A 104 -17.44 -3.43 -15.84
C ASP A 104 -16.88 -2.31 -16.73
N SER A 105 -16.88 -1.07 -16.24
CA SER A 105 -16.33 0.07 -16.97
C SER A 105 -14.81 -0.02 -17.20
N LEU A 106 -14.04 -0.58 -16.22
CA LEU A 106 -12.61 -0.86 -16.41
C LEU A 106 -12.39 -1.89 -17.52
N LEU A 107 -13.15 -2.98 -17.50
CA LEU A 107 -13.03 -4.04 -18.49
C LEU A 107 -13.45 -3.57 -19.90
N GLU A 108 -14.50 -2.78 -20.00
CA GLU A 108 -14.91 -2.12 -21.26
C GLU A 108 -13.82 -1.19 -21.80
N ALA A 109 -13.04 -0.58 -20.92
CA ALA A 109 -11.87 0.23 -21.29
C ALA A 109 -10.61 -0.60 -21.59
N ASN A 110 -10.65 -1.93 -21.47
CA ASN A 110 -9.53 -2.86 -21.54
C ASN A 110 -8.45 -2.58 -20.48
N ILE A 111 -8.86 -2.20 -19.26
CA ILE A 111 -7.99 -1.96 -18.12
C ILE A 111 -8.15 -3.14 -17.16
N GLU A 112 -7.06 -3.86 -16.88
CA GLU A 112 -7.06 -5.00 -15.96
C GLU A 112 -7.18 -4.52 -14.50
N PRO A 113 -8.20 -4.98 -13.75
CA PRO A 113 -8.32 -4.62 -12.34
C PRO A 113 -7.41 -5.50 -11.46
N LEU A 114 -6.64 -4.87 -10.55
CA LEU A 114 -6.02 -5.49 -9.40
C LEU A 114 -6.71 -4.93 -8.15
N ALA A 115 -7.40 -5.79 -7.42
CA ALA A 115 -8.25 -5.37 -6.31
C ALA A 115 -7.60 -5.62 -4.95
N THR A 116 -7.52 -4.59 -4.13
CA THR A 116 -7.13 -4.68 -2.73
C THR A 116 -8.39 -4.77 -1.86
N LEU A 117 -8.45 -5.75 -0.94
CA LEU A 117 -9.63 -5.94 -0.10
C LEU A 117 -9.65 -5.01 1.11
N TYR A 118 -8.50 -4.68 1.66
CA TYR A 118 -8.37 -3.81 2.81
C TYR A 118 -7.23 -2.81 2.62
N HIS A 119 -7.58 -1.53 2.52
CA HIS A 119 -6.64 -0.42 2.46
C HIS A 119 -6.96 0.58 3.57
N TRP A 120 -6.88 0.08 4.81
CA TRP A 120 -6.90 0.77 6.10
C TRP A 120 -8.27 1.26 6.61
N ASP A 121 -9.32 1.07 5.86
CA ASP A 121 -10.69 1.52 6.15
C ASP A 121 -11.53 0.45 6.87
N LEU A 122 -11.00 -0.09 7.99
CA LEU A 122 -11.72 -1.05 8.82
C LEU A 122 -13.09 -0.49 9.24
N PRO A 123 -14.19 -1.25 9.10
CA PRO A 123 -15.48 -0.84 9.65
C PRO A 123 -15.38 -0.49 11.14
N GLN A 124 -15.88 0.67 11.51
CA GLN A 124 -15.82 1.17 12.89
C GLN A 124 -16.47 0.19 13.88
N ALA A 125 -17.53 -0.48 13.47
CA ALA A 125 -18.20 -1.49 14.29
C ALA A 125 -17.31 -2.69 14.65
N LEU A 126 -16.33 -3.05 13.80
CA LEU A 126 -15.34 -4.05 14.15
C LEU A 126 -14.26 -3.46 15.08
N GLN A 127 -13.88 -2.20 14.89
CA GLN A 127 -12.94 -1.51 15.77
C GLN A 127 -13.48 -1.43 17.21
N GLU A 128 -14.77 -1.20 17.38
CA GLU A 128 -15.46 -1.17 18.69
C GLU A 128 -15.45 -2.54 19.37
N LYS A 129 -15.29 -3.63 18.61
CA LYS A 129 -15.11 -4.99 19.12
C LYS A 129 -13.62 -5.36 19.32
N GLY A 130 -12.71 -4.40 19.18
CA GLY A 130 -11.24 -4.58 19.35
C GLY A 130 -10.43 -4.55 18.06
N GLY A 131 -11.06 -4.41 16.88
CA GLY A 131 -10.40 -4.28 15.59
C GLY A 131 -9.44 -5.44 15.30
N TRP A 132 -8.29 -5.14 14.72
CA TRP A 132 -7.28 -6.16 14.40
C TRP A 132 -6.60 -6.79 15.62
N GLU A 133 -6.71 -6.22 16.82
CA GLU A 133 -6.28 -6.90 18.05
C GLU A 133 -7.19 -8.10 18.39
N ASN A 134 -8.47 -7.99 18.04
CA ASN A 134 -9.39 -9.09 18.23
C ASN A 134 -9.22 -10.13 17.11
N ARG A 135 -8.84 -11.35 17.50
CA ARG A 135 -8.62 -12.44 16.56
C ARG A 135 -9.87 -12.79 15.73
N ASP A 136 -11.06 -12.54 16.22
CA ASP A 136 -12.31 -12.79 15.50
C ASP A 136 -12.42 -11.97 14.21
N THR A 137 -11.72 -10.82 14.14
CA THR A 137 -11.63 -10.01 12.93
C THR A 137 -11.06 -10.78 11.74
N ILE A 138 -10.18 -11.76 11.97
CA ILE A 138 -9.65 -12.66 10.94
C ILE A 138 -10.78 -13.38 10.22
N LYS A 139 -11.73 -13.92 10.98
CA LYS A 139 -12.89 -14.61 10.41
C LYS A 139 -13.80 -13.67 9.63
N HIS A 140 -14.12 -12.51 10.20
CA HIS A 140 -14.94 -11.49 9.51
C HIS A 140 -14.30 -11.05 8.20
N PHE A 141 -12.98 -10.88 8.18
CA PHE A 141 -12.24 -10.53 6.97
C PHE A 141 -12.26 -11.67 5.93
N ALA A 142 -12.12 -12.92 6.35
CA ALA A 142 -12.20 -14.07 5.46
C ALA A 142 -13.61 -14.20 4.84
N ASP A 143 -14.66 -14.02 5.64
CA ASP A 143 -16.06 -14.06 5.17
C ASP A 143 -16.33 -12.92 4.15
N TYR A 144 -15.86 -11.71 4.45
CA TYR A 144 -15.90 -10.56 3.53
C TYR A 144 -15.17 -10.86 2.22
N SER A 145 -13.96 -11.41 2.30
CA SER A 145 -13.13 -11.75 1.15
C SER A 145 -13.80 -12.79 0.24
N ALA A 146 -14.42 -13.79 0.83
CA ALA A 146 -15.20 -14.78 0.09
C ALA A 146 -16.38 -14.15 -0.65
N ALA A 147 -17.12 -13.26 0.02
CA ALA A 147 -18.25 -12.57 -0.59
C ALA A 147 -17.84 -11.65 -1.74
N VAL A 148 -16.68 -10.99 -1.65
CA VAL A 148 -16.10 -10.19 -2.73
C VAL A 148 -15.79 -11.05 -3.94
N VAL A 149 -15.12 -12.19 -3.75
CA VAL A 149 -14.78 -13.09 -4.85
C VAL A 149 -16.02 -13.81 -5.42
N GLU A 150 -17.01 -14.12 -4.59
CA GLU A 150 -18.30 -14.63 -5.05
C GLU A 150 -18.95 -13.67 -6.06
N ARG A 151 -18.89 -12.36 -5.81
CA ARG A 151 -19.52 -11.35 -6.66
C ARG A 151 -18.69 -10.96 -7.87
N PHE A 152 -17.38 -10.79 -7.70
CA PHE A 152 -16.51 -10.14 -8.68
C PHE A 152 -15.44 -11.06 -9.29
N GLY A 153 -15.22 -12.25 -8.75
CA GLY A 153 -14.13 -13.15 -9.15
C GLY A 153 -14.28 -13.73 -10.57
N ASP A 154 -15.43 -13.59 -11.20
CA ASP A 154 -15.63 -13.87 -12.63
C ASP A 154 -14.89 -12.84 -13.52
N ARG A 155 -14.78 -11.60 -13.08
CA ARG A 155 -14.23 -10.44 -13.79
C ARG A 155 -12.86 -9.98 -13.26
N VAL A 156 -12.65 -9.97 -11.95
CA VAL A 156 -11.38 -9.64 -11.31
C VAL A 156 -10.58 -10.91 -11.08
N LYS A 157 -9.33 -10.94 -11.53
CA LYS A 157 -8.47 -12.13 -11.41
C LYS A 157 -7.32 -11.97 -10.41
N LYS A 158 -6.95 -10.76 -10.05
CA LYS A 158 -5.87 -10.48 -9.10
C LYS A 158 -6.41 -9.78 -7.87
N PHE A 159 -6.15 -10.36 -6.70
CA PHE A 159 -6.58 -9.83 -5.40
C PHE A 159 -5.41 -9.74 -4.43
N SER A 160 -5.34 -8.60 -3.74
CA SER A 160 -4.47 -8.44 -2.56
C SER A 160 -5.34 -8.33 -1.31
N PRO A 161 -5.19 -9.23 -0.33
CA PRO A 161 -5.97 -9.13 0.89
C PRO A 161 -5.77 -7.82 1.65
N ILE A 162 -4.53 -7.48 1.98
CA ILE A 162 -4.21 -6.34 2.86
C ILE A 162 -3.12 -5.49 2.22
N ASN A 163 -3.37 -4.18 2.12
CA ASN A 163 -2.32 -3.21 1.81
C ASN A 163 -1.51 -2.88 3.05
N GLU A 164 -0.19 -3.03 2.95
CA GLU A 164 0.78 -2.58 3.94
C GLU A 164 0.42 -2.93 5.39
N PRO A 165 0.41 -4.21 5.75
CA PRO A 165 0.10 -4.61 7.11
C PRO A 165 1.05 -3.98 8.16
N TRP A 166 2.25 -3.57 7.75
CA TRP A 166 3.19 -2.82 8.59
C TRP A 166 2.61 -1.45 8.99
N VAL A 167 1.99 -0.72 8.06
CA VAL A 167 1.35 0.58 8.34
C VAL A 167 0.17 0.40 9.29
N VAL A 168 -0.70 -0.58 9.01
CA VAL A 168 -1.82 -0.93 9.91
C VAL A 168 -1.31 -1.19 11.32
N THR A 169 -0.21 -1.93 11.44
CA THR A 169 0.40 -2.31 12.70
C THR A 169 1.04 -1.13 13.42
N TRP A 170 2.05 -0.52 12.80
CA TRP A 170 2.94 0.39 13.53
C TRP A 170 2.46 1.83 13.50
N LEU A 171 1.96 2.34 12.37
CA LEU A 171 1.43 3.71 12.31
C LEU A 171 0.05 3.81 12.99
N GLY A 172 -0.79 2.78 12.82
CA GLY A 172 -2.13 2.76 13.40
C GLY A 172 -2.19 2.37 14.88
N ASN A 173 -1.44 1.34 15.27
CA ASN A 173 -1.53 0.75 16.60
C ASN A 173 -0.26 0.88 17.43
N GLY A 174 0.91 1.07 16.81
CA GLY A 174 2.19 1.25 17.48
C GLY A 174 2.41 2.67 17.99
N ILE A 175 2.48 3.66 17.08
CA ILE A 175 2.73 5.08 17.42
C ILE A 175 1.50 5.98 17.28
N GLY A 176 0.42 5.51 16.67
CA GLY A 176 -0.90 6.15 16.67
C GLY A 176 -1.02 7.43 15.85
N ILE A 177 -0.22 7.56 14.77
CA ILE A 177 -0.32 8.67 13.82
C ILE A 177 -1.30 8.41 12.68
N HIS A 178 -1.76 7.15 12.50
CA HIS A 178 -2.86 6.75 11.65
C HIS A 178 -4.01 6.16 12.47
N ALA A 179 -5.18 6.01 11.85
CA ALA A 179 -6.30 5.33 12.47
C ALA A 179 -5.94 3.87 12.83
N PRO A 180 -6.39 3.34 13.96
CA PRO A 180 -7.31 3.91 14.95
C PRO A 180 -6.67 4.86 15.97
N GLY A 181 -5.37 5.15 15.90
CA GLY A 181 -4.68 6.12 16.74
C GLY A 181 -4.15 5.57 18.07
N LYS A 182 -3.90 4.27 18.15
CA LYS A 182 -3.34 3.61 19.36
C LYS A 182 -1.83 3.81 19.47
N LYS A 183 -1.36 3.94 20.71
CA LYS A 183 0.06 3.95 21.08
C LYS A 183 0.32 2.78 22.04
N ASP A 184 0.47 1.58 21.47
CA ASP A 184 0.65 0.36 22.25
C ASP A 184 1.42 -0.69 21.43
N ARG A 185 2.72 -0.90 21.78
CA ARG A 185 3.58 -1.86 21.07
C ARG A 185 3.08 -3.30 21.22
N LYS A 186 2.55 -3.66 22.39
CA LYS A 186 2.04 -5.02 22.63
C LYS A 186 0.80 -5.28 21.79
N ALA A 187 -0.12 -4.31 21.72
CA ALA A 187 -1.27 -4.37 20.84
C ALA A 187 -0.84 -4.45 19.37
N ALA A 188 0.16 -3.67 18.97
CA ALA A 188 0.70 -3.69 17.62
C ALA A 188 1.26 -5.06 17.22
N TRP A 189 1.94 -5.79 18.12
CA TRP A 189 2.38 -7.16 17.83
C TRP A 189 1.20 -8.12 17.59
N ALA A 190 0.10 -7.96 18.32
CA ALA A 190 -1.11 -8.74 18.04
C ALA A 190 -1.68 -8.41 16.65
N VAL A 191 -1.75 -7.13 16.30
CA VAL A 191 -2.19 -6.67 14.96
C VAL A 191 -1.27 -7.21 13.87
N ALA A 192 0.05 -7.15 14.04
CA ALA A 192 1.03 -7.69 13.10
C ALA A 192 0.77 -9.17 12.82
N HIS A 193 0.68 -9.97 13.88
CA HIS A 193 0.44 -11.40 13.74
C HIS A 193 -0.94 -11.71 13.16
N HIS A 194 -1.99 -11.02 13.62
CA HIS A 194 -3.35 -11.27 13.11
C HIS A 194 -3.51 -10.86 11.65
N THR A 195 -2.81 -9.83 11.16
CA THR A 195 -2.84 -9.49 9.73
C THR A 195 -2.12 -10.51 8.86
N VAL A 196 -1.06 -11.15 9.36
CA VAL A 196 -0.43 -12.30 8.69
C VAL A 196 -1.41 -13.47 8.58
N VAL A 197 -2.07 -13.84 9.68
CA VAL A 197 -3.05 -14.93 9.68
C VAL A 197 -4.28 -14.56 8.84
N ALA A 198 -4.72 -13.31 8.86
CA ALA A 198 -5.84 -12.83 8.08
C ALA A 198 -5.57 -12.89 6.57
N HIS A 199 -4.34 -12.58 6.13
CA HIS A 199 -3.93 -12.78 4.74
C HIS A 199 -4.14 -14.22 4.29
N ALA A 200 -3.68 -15.18 5.09
CA ALA A 200 -3.81 -16.60 4.80
C ALA A 200 -5.29 -17.05 4.79
N ALA A 201 -6.04 -16.69 5.83
CA ALA A 201 -7.46 -17.04 5.95
C ALA A 201 -8.29 -16.46 4.79
N SER A 202 -8.05 -15.19 4.44
CA SER A 202 -8.67 -14.53 3.30
C SER A 202 -8.35 -15.25 1.98
N THR A 203 -7.07 -15.54 1.74
CA THR A 203 -6.62 -16.26 0.52
C THR A 203 -7.29 -17.64 0.40
N MET A 204 -7.34 -18.40 1.49
CA MET A 204 -8.02 -19.72 1.49
C MET A 204 -9.52 -19.57 1.25
N ALA A 205 -10.18 -18.61 1.90
CA ALA A 205 -11.60 -18.33 1.72
C ALA A 205 -11.93 -17.94 0.28
N MET A 206 -11.17 -17.04 -0.31
CA MET A 206 -11.34 -16.62 -1.71
C MET A 206 -11.17 -17.80 -2.67
N ARG A 207 -10.13 -18.62 -2.48
CA ARG A 207 -9.87 -19.79 -3.34
C ARG A 207 -10.88 -20.91 -3.18
N SER A 208 -11.55 -21.02 -2.04
CA SER A 208 -12.66 -21.97 -1.87
C SER A 208 -13.88 -21.61 -2.72
N VAL A 209 -14.04 -20.30 -3.03
CA VAL A 209 -15.09 -19.79 -3.92
C VAL A 209 -14.66 -19.91 -5.39
N ARG A 210 -13.42 -19.51 -5.70
CA ARG A 210 -12.85 -19.54 -7.06
C ARG A 210 -11.38 -19.89 -7.05
N SER A 211 -11.02 -21.00 -7.64
CA SER A 211 -9.63 -21.48 -7.72
C SER A 211 -8.80 -20.82 -8.84
N ASP A 212 -9.45 -20.08 -9.75
CA ASP A 212 -8.81 -19.43 -10.91
C ASP A 212 -8.38 -17.96 -10.66
N ILE A 213 -8.36 -17.53 -9.41
CA ILE A 213 -7.86 -16.22 -9.00
C ILE A 213 -6.40 -16.29 -8.56
N LEU A 214 -5.71 -15.17 -8.71
CA LEU A 214 -4.35 -14.96 -8.23
C LEU A 214 -4.38 -14.07 -6.98
N THR A 215 -3.62 -14.44 -5.95
CA THR A 215 -3.57 -13.72 -4.69
C THR A 215 -2.13 -13.44 -4.28
N GLY A 216 -1.91 -12.29 -3.64
CA GLY A 216 -0.60 -11.95 -3.11
C GLY A 216 -0.66 -10.79 -2.10
N PRO A 217 0.27 -10.73 -1.13
CA PRO A 217 0.38 -9.61 -0.21
C PRO A 217 0.90 -8.37 -0.94
N VAL A 218 0.56 -7.19 -0.41
CA VAL A 218 1.19 -5.92 -0.80
C VAL A 218 1.89 -5.33 0.41
N LEU A 219 3.19 -5.16 0.29
CA LEU A 219 4.10 -4.83 1.38
C LEU A 219 4.79 -3.51 1.11
N ASN A 220 4.74 -2.58 2.07
CA ASN A 220 5.63 -1.42 2.05
C ASN A 220 7.01 -1.86 2.51
N GLN A 221 7.97 -1.68 1.65
CA GLN A 221 9.33 -2.12 1.90
C GLN A 221 10.32 -0.97 1.65
N ALA A 222 11.43 -1.00 2.36
CA ALA A 222 12.51 -0.06 2.17
C ALA A 222 13.85 -0.79 2.18
N ASN A 223 14.80 -0.24 1.47
CA ASN A 223 16.19 -0.63 1.62
C ASN A 223 16.73 0.07 2.88
N ASN A 224 16.97 -0.71 3.95
CA ASN A 224 17.48 -0.17 5.21
C ASN A 224 19.01 -0.08 5.13
N VAL A 225 19.57 1.11 5.38
CA VAL A 225 21.00 1.40 5.21
C VAL A 225 21.56 2.17 6.39
N ALA A 226 22.86 2.06 6.61
CA ALA A 226 23.62 2.88 7.55
C ALA A 226 24.87 3.44 6.87
N ASP A 227 25.55 4.40 7.53
CA ASP A 227 26.75 5.02 6.99
C ASP A 227 27.95 4.09 7.03
N ASP A 228 28.04 3.27 8.07
CA ASP A 228 29.16 2.34 8.26
C ASP A 228 28.64 0.96 8.73
N MET A 229 28.50 0.04 7.79
CA MET A 229 28.12 -1.35 8.08
C MET A 229 29.21 -2.16 8.79
N SER A 230 30.42 -1.63 8.92
CA SER A 230 31.49 -2.25 9.74
C SER A 230 31.36 -1.92 11.24
N ASP A 231 30.60 -0.88 11.58
CA ASP A 231 30.19 -0.56 12.94
C ASP A 231 29.09 -1.54 13.41
N PRO A 232 29.36 -2.36 14.46
CA PRO A 232 28.38 -3.34 14.92
C PRO A 232 27.04 -2.73 15.38
N GLN A 233 27.04 -1.49 15.90
CA GLN A 233 25.81 -0.83 16.35
C GLN A 233 24.95 -0.39 15.17
N GLN A 234 25.57 0.13 14.12
CA GLN A 234 24.86 0.50 12.90
C GLN A 234 24.36 -0.73 12.12
N ALA A 235 25.18 -1.77 12.04
CA ALA A 235 24.77 -3.05 11.43
C ALA A 235 23.58 -3.68 12.18
N HIS A 236 23.58 -3.64 13.53
CA HIS A 236 22.45 -4.09 14.35
C HIS A 236 21.19 -3.26 14.10
N ALA A 237 21.30 -1.93 13.97
CA ALA A 237 20.16 -1.07 13.68
C ALA A 237 19.52 -1.39 12.32
N VAL A 238 20.34 -1.62 11.29
CA VAL A 238 19.87 -2.06 9.96
C VAL A 238 19.18 -3.42 10.06
N ASP A 239 19.79 -4.41 10.74
CA ASP A 239 19.23 -5.76 10.89
C ASP A 239 17.87 -5.73 11.63
N MET A 240 17.76 -4.93 12.69
CA MET A 240 16.52 -4.77 13.46
C MET A 240 15.41 -4.15 12.61
N LEU A 241 15.65 -3.01 11.94
CA LEU A 241 14.60 -2.37 11.14
C LEU A 241 14.25 -3.18 9.89
N ASP A 242 15.23 -3.84 9.27
CA ASP A 242 14.95 -4.75 8.16
C ASP A 242 14.09 -5.94 8.62
N ALA A 243 14.36 -6.46 9.81
CA ALA A 243 13.54 -7.51 10.41
C ALA A 243 12.09 -7.04 10.64
N VAL A 244 11.88 -5.83 11.16
CA VAL A 244 10.56 -5.28 11.44
C VAL A 244 9.79 -4.92 10.17
N GLN A 245 10.46 -4.28 9.23
CA GLN A 245 9.78 -3.71 8.06
C GLN A 245 9.65 -4.70 6.91
N ASN A 246 10.70 -5.45 6.63
CA ASN A 246 10.76 -6.31 5.45
C ASN A 246 10.57 -7.79 5.81
N ARG A 247 11.49 -8.34 6.61
CA ARG A 247 11.58 -9.80 6.82
C ARG A 247 10.45 -10.37 7.66
N PHE A 248 9.86 -9.62 8.59
CA PHE A 248 8.70 -10.08 9.36
C PHE A 248 7.59 -10.61 8.43
N TRP A 249 7.30 -9.86 7.39
CA TRP A 249 6.26 -10.18 6.40
C TRP A 249 6.73 -11.20 5.37
N MET A 250 7.92 -10.98 4.80
CA MET A 250 8.47 -11.87 3.78
C MET A 250 8.69 -13.29 4.34
N ASP A 251 9.34 -13.42 5.50
CA ASP A 251 9.63 -14.71 6.10
C ASP A 251 8.35 -15.45 6.54
N ALA A 252 7.35 -14.72 7.05
CA ALA A 252 6.07 -15.30 7.40
C ALA A 252 5.37 -15.89 6.17
N PHE A 253 5.26 -15.13 5.09
CA PHE A 253 4.56 -15.56 3.88
C PHE A 253 5.33 -16.59 3.04
N MET A 254 6.66 -16.54 3.08
CA MET A 254 7.50 -17.45 2.30
C MET A 254 7.87 -18.73 3.05
N TYR A 255 8.04 -18.67 4.38
CA TYR A 255 8.66 -19.73 5.16
C TYR A 255 7.91 -20.08 6.46
N GLY A 256 6.84 -19.38 6.81
CA GLY A 256 6.09 -19.64 8.04
C GLY A 256 6.90 -19.41 9.31
N LYS A 257 7.74 -18.39 9.33
CA LYS A 257 8.57 -18.05 10.49
C LYS A 257 8.74 -16.55 10.63
N TYR A 258 9.11 -16.11 11.81
CA TYR A 258 9.55 -14.73 12.05
C TYR A 258 11.06 -14.65 12.16
N PRO A 259 11.68 -13.48 11.84
CA PRO A 259 13.11 -13.24 12.01
C PRO A 259 13.56 -13.52 13.43
N GLN A 260 14.69 -14.26 13.60
CA GLN A 260 15.17 -14.70 14.90
C GLN A 260 15.47 -13.51 15.83
N ILE A 261 16.01 -12.41 15.28
CA ILE A 261 16.27 -11.19 16.08
C ILE A 261 15.01 -10.65 16.76
N LEU A 262 13.84 -10.74 16.11
CA LEU A 262 12.59 -10.30 16.72
C LEU A 262 12.10 -11.31 17.78
N MET A 263 12.28 -12.59 17.54
CA MET A 263 11.94 -13.63 18.52
C MET A 263 12.83 -13.56 19.75
N ASP A 264 14.10 -13.18 19.61
CA ASP A 264 15.02 -13.02 20.74
C ASP A 264 14.69 -11.78 21.59
N HIS A 265 14.24 -10.68 20.97
CA HIS A 265 13.98 -9.43 21.67
C HIS A 265 12.53 -9.27 22.15
N PHE A 266 11.56 -9.88 21.46
CA PHE A 266 10.13 -9.69 21.70
C PHE A 266 9.37 -11.02 21.88
N ALA A 267 10.06 -12.06 22.37
CA ALA A 267 9.49 -13.41 22.57
C ALA A 267 8.21 -13.41 23.40
N ASP A 268 8.17 -12.64 24.48
CA ASP A 268 7.00 -12.58 25.37
C ASP A 268 5.78 -11.94 24.68
N GLU A 269 6.02 -10.90 23.88
CA GLU A 269 4.95 -10.16 23.21
C GLU A 269 4.42 -10.94 21.99
N LEU A 270 5.32 -11.45 21.14
CA LEU A 270 4.98 -12.27 19.99
C LEU A 270 4.46 -13.65 20.36
N GLY A 271 5.13 -14.34 21.31
CA GLY A 271 4.72 -15.68 21.73
C GLY A 271 3.35 -15.71 22.39
N ALA A 272 2.90 -14.62 22.99
CA ALA A 272 1.57 -14.51 23.60
C ALA A 272 0.43 -14.54 22.58
N VAL A 273 0.68 -14.19 21.30
CA VAL A 273 -0.35 -14.06 20.26
C VAL A 273 -0.32 -15.18 19.23
N ILE A 274 0.83 -15.81 19.02
CA ILE A 274 0.99 -16.93 18.08
C ILE A 274 0.28 -18.17 18.62
N LYS A 275 -0.53 -18.80 17.80
CA LYS A 275 -1.15 -20.11 18.10
C LYS A 275 -0.60 -21.18 17.19
N ASP A 276 -0.74 -22.44 17.63
CA ASP A 276 -0.34 -23.60 16.84
C ASP A 276 -1.02 -23.59 15.46
N GLY A 277 -0.22 -23.79 14.42
CA GLY A 277 -0.69 -23.80 13.03
C GLY A 277 -0.77 -22.42 12.34
N ASP A 278 -0.66 -21.30 13.06
CA ASP A 278 -0.79 -19.97 12.46
C ASP A 278 0.29 -19.69 11.40
N LEU A 279 1.54 -19.98 11.74
CA LEU A 279 2.67 -19.71 10.83
C LEU A 279 2.74 -20.74 9.69
N GLU A 280 2.28 -21.96 9.92
CA GLU A 280 2.11 -22.95 8.85
C GLU A 280 1.05 -22.47 7.84
N ALA A 281 -0.10 -22.00 8.32
CA ALA A 281 -1.15 -21.44 7.47
C ALA A 281 -0.66 -20.19 6.71
N ALA A 282 0.23 -19.38 7.28
CA ALA A 282 0.79 -18.19 6.64
C ALA A 282 1.53 -18.50 5.33
N THR A 283 2.02 -19.73 5.14
CA THR A 283 2.69 -20.17 3.91
C THR A 283 1.73 -20.54 2.78
N VAL A 284 0.46 -20.12 2.87
CA VAL A 284 -0.47 -20.25 1.74
C VAL A 284 0.18 -19.73 0.46
N LYS A 285 0.02 -20.46 -0.65
CA LYS A 285 0.66 -20.06 -1.91
C LYS A 285 0.31 -18.62 -2.26
N ASN A 286 1.31 -17.77 -2.41
CA ASN A 286 1.18 -16.46 -3.01
C ASN A 286 1.55 -16.55 -4.49
N ASP A 287 0.71 -16.01 -5.39
CA ASP A 287 0.96 -16.03 -6.83
C ASP A 287 1.82 -14.84 -7.25
N PHE A 288 1.79 -13.78 -6.45
CA PHE A 288 2.63 -12.59 -6.61
C PHE A 288 2.94 -11.96 -5.24
N ILE A 289 3.91 -11.05 -5.22
CA ILE A 289 4.14 -10.11 -4.12
C ILE A 289 4.12 -8.69 -4.69
N GLY A 290 3.27 -7.84 -4.14
CA GLY A 290 3.28 -6.40 -4.40
C GLY A 290 4.27 -5.70 -3.49
N ILE A 291 5.03 -4.78 -4.05
CA ILE A 291 6.01 -3.96 -3.34
C ILE A 291 5.61 -2.49 -3.50
N ASN A 292 5.35 -1.84 -2.37
CA ASN A 292 5.24 -0.40 -2.28
C ASN A 292 6.60 0.13 -1.81
N PHE A 293 7.23 0.98 -2.63
CA PHE A 293 8.53 1.55 -2.32
C PHE A 293 8.53 3.05 -2.60
N TYR A 294 9.07 3.81 -1.66
CA TYR A 294 9.15 5.26 -1.80
C TYR A 294 10.56 5.80 -1.60
N PHE A 295 11.30 5.29 -0.60
CA PHE A 295 12.65 5.74 -0.27
C PHE A 295 13.40 4.73 0.60
N ASP A 296 14.72 4.90 0.71
CA ASP A 296 15.57 4.14 1.64
C ASP A 296 15.42 4.67 3.06
N ASN A 297 15.34 3.77 4.02
CA ASN A 297 15.47 4.12 5.42
C ASN A 297 16.94 4.15 5.83
N ARG A 298 17.42 5.29 6.26
CA ARG A 298 18.74 5.40 6.88
C ARG A 298 18.59 5.33 8.38
N VAL A 299 19.38 4.46 9.00
CA VAL A 299 19.22 4.10 10.41
C VAL A 299 20.56 4.05 11.13
N GLY A 300 20.52 4.23 12.43
CA GLY A 300 21.68 4.18 13.32
C GLY A 300 21.29 3.70 14.72
N PRO A 301 22.25 3.64 15.63
CA PRO A 301 22.01 3.24 17.01
C PRO A 301 21.04 4.19 17.71
N ALA A 302 20.39 3.70 18.78
CA ALA A 302 19.48 4.49 19.59
C ALA A 302 20.14 5.79 20.08
N VAL A 303 19.36 6.87 20.09
CA VAL A 303 19.76 8.15 20.65
C VAL A 303 19.32 8.22 22.11
N GLU A 304 20.25 8.50 23.01
CA GLU A 304 19.96 8.59 24.45
C GLU A 304 18.94 9.69 24.74
N GLY A 305 17.91 9.36 25.53
CA GLY A 305 16.85 10.30 25.90
C GLY A 305 15.76 10.51 24.87
N LEU A 306 15.82 9.86 23.70
CA LEU A 306 14.75 9.90 22.72
C LEU A 306 13.54 9.11 23.23
N ASP A 307 12.35 9.72 23.12
CA ASP A 307 11.10 9.05 23.46
C ASP A 307 10.88 7.84 22.55
N GLN A 308 10.58 6.68 23.15
CA GLN A 308 10.30 5.45 22.39
C GLN A 308 9.13 5.59 21.41
N TRP A 309 8.25 6.55 21.60
CA TRP A 309 7.10 6.82 20.72
C TRP A 309 7.40 7.88 19.67
N HIS A 310 8.64 8.33 19.56
CA HIS A 310 9.03 9.36 18.59
C HIS A 310 8.89 8.87 17.15
N SER A 311 9.31 7.64 16.88
CA SER A 311 9.25 7.02 15.56
C SER A 311 9.09 5.50 15.68
N ILE A 312 8.87 4.83 14.56
CA ILE A 312 8.88 3.35 14.52
C ILE A 312 10.26 2.82 14.95
N SER A 313 11.34 3.43 14.45
CA SER A 313 12.72 3.04 14.82
C SER A 313 12.93 3.08 16.33
N SER A 314 12.42 4.12 17.00
CA SER A 314 12.55 4.28 18.46
C SER A 314 11.83 3.19 19.24
N LEU A 315 10.72 2.64 18.74
CA LEU A 315 10.03 1.49 19.36
C LEU A 315 10.93 0.24 19.44
N PHE A 316 11.90 0.15 18.55
CA PHE A 316 12.80 -1.00 18.42
C PHE A 316 14.22 -0.71 18.91
N GLY A 317 14.40 0.40 19.64
CA GLY A 317 15.69 0.74 20.26
C GLY A 317 16.77 1.15 19.26
N VAL A 318 16.36 1.67 18.10
CA VAL A 318 17.24 2.23 17.07
C VAL A 318 16.74 3.60 16.65
N ALA A 319 17.49 4.36 15.85
CA ALA A 319 17.10 5.68 15.41
C ALA A 319 17.05 5.78 13.89
N SER A 320 16.10 6.52 13.35
CA SER A 320 16.14 7.00 11.97
C SER A 320 17.14 8.14 11.85
N ASP A 321 17.98 8.12 10.83
CA ASP A 321 18.80 9.27 10.45
C ASP A 321 18.01 10.14 9.49
N GLU A 322 17.40 11.20 9.99
CA GLU A 322 16.61 12.15 9.23
C GLU A 322 17.44 13.25 8.55
N THR A 323 18.77 13.13 8.59
CA THR A 323 19.66 14.10 7.93
C THR A 323 19.37 14.16 6.42
N PRO A 324 18.96 15.34 5.89
CA PRO A 324 18.64 15.44 4.47
C PRO A 324 19.86 15.12 3.59
N ARG A 325 19.69 14.20 2.65
CA ARG A 325 20.73 13.81 1.70
C ARG A 325 20.17 13.81 0.29
N GLY A 326 20.66 14.69 -0.56
CA GLY A 326 20.21 14.83 -1.93
C GLY A 326 18.86 15.54 -2.07
N PRO A 327 18.21 15.42 -3.23
CA PRO A 327 16.89 15.97 -3.48
C PRO A 327 15.83 15.31 -2.60
N LEU A 328 14.89 16.11 -2.09
CA LEU A 328 13.76 15.63 -1.29
C LEU A 328 12.44 15.88 -2.02
N THR A 329 11.47 15.00 -1.79
CA THR A 329 10.07 15.25 -2.11
C THR A 329 9.43 16.20 -1.10
N ASP A 330 8.21 16.65 -1.33
CA ASP A 330 7.46 17.47 -0.37
C ASP A 330 7.03 16.69 0.90
N MET A 331 7.21 15.36 0.87
CA MET A 331 7.11 14.52 2.08
C MET A 331 8.38 14.58 2.95
N GLY A 332 9.45 15.21 2.48
CA GLY A 332 10.78 15.15 3.10
C GLY A 332 11.52 13.84 2.82
N TRP A 333 11.02 13.01 1.91
CA TRP A 333 11.64 11.73 1.56
C TRP A 333 12.73 11.90 0.52
N PRO A 334 13.90 11.28 0.69
CA PRO A 334 14.98 11.34 -0.29
C PRO A 334 14.63 10.55 -1.56
N LEU A 335 15.18 10.99 -2.69
CA LEU A 335 15.09 10.25 -3.95
C LEU A 335 16.19 9.19 -3.96
N THR A 336 15.82 7.91 -3.85
CA THR A 336 16.75 6.78 -3.76
C THR A 336 16.37 5.65 -4.73
N PRO A 337 16.40 5.89 -6.05
CA PRO A 337 16.03 4.86 -7.03
C PRO A 337 16.94 3.63 -6.95
N GLU A 338 18.21 3.78 -6.57
CA GLU A 338 19.15 2.69 -6.36
C GLU A 338 18.70 1.75 -5.23
N GLY A 339 18.02 2.29 -4.22
CA GLY A 339 17.44 1.48 -3.14
C GLY A 339 16.36 0.55 -3.62
N LEU A 340 15.51 0.99 -4.55
CA LEU A 340 14.52 0.13 -5.19
C LEU A 340 15.20 -1.00 -6.00
N GLU A 341 16.22 -0.68 -6.80
CA GLU A 341 16.99 -1.68 -7.53
C GLU A 341 17.60 -2.71 -6.57
N ASN A 342 18.29 -2.23 -5.52
CA ASN A 342 18.95 -3.07 -4.53
C ASN A 342 17.97 -4.00 -3.82
N LEU A 343 16.81 -3.50 -3.42
CA LEU A 343 15.75 -4.27 -2.76
C LEU A 343 15.24 -5.40 -3.67
N LEU A 344 14.93 -5.10 -4.92
CA LEU A 344 14.40 -6.06 -5.88
C LEU A 344 15.41 -7.14 -6.23
N VAL A 345 16.68 -6.76 -6.42
CA VAL A 345 17.80 -7.68 -6.67
C VAL A 345 18.10 -8.55 -5.45
N ARG A 346 18.02 -7.96 -4.24
CA ARG A 346 18.18 -8.68 -2.98
C ARG A 346 17.16 -9.81 -2.87
N TRP A 347 15.85 -9.52 -3.06
CA TRP A 347 14.82 -10.55 -2.96
C TRP A 347 15.02 -11.68 -3.97
N HIS A 348 15.41 -11.35 -5.19
CA HIS A 348 15.74 -12.36 -6.18
C HIS A 348 16.93 -13.24 -5.75
N LYS A 349 17.98 -12.65 -5.20
CA LYS A 349 19.16 -13.41 -4.72
C LYS A 349 18.87 -14.26 -3.49
N GLU A 350 18.08 -13.75 -2.53
CA GLU A 350 17.77 -14.44 -1.28
C GLU A 350 16.78 -15.60 -1.46
N HIS A 351 15.81 -15.45 -2.35
CA HIS A 351 14.71 -16.41 -2.50
C HIS A 351 14.79 -17.26 -3.77
N GLY A 352 15.52 -16.83 -4.80
CA GLY A 352 15.70 -17.56 -6.05
C GLY A 352 14.37 -17.95 -6.69
N ASP A 353 14.26 -19.21 -7.12
CA ASP A 353 13.07 -19.76 -7.78
C ASP A 353 11.83 -19.87 -6.89
N LYS A 354 11.96 -19.63 -5.58
CA LYS A 354 10.83 -19.57 -4.65
C LYS A 354 10.12 -18.22 -4.66
N LEU A 355 10.81 -17.16 -5.15
CA LEU A 355 10.21 -15.84 -5.22
C LEU A 355 9.12 -15.82 -6.29
N PRO A 356 7.86 -15.52 -5.93
CA PRO A 356 6.81 -15.37 -6.93
C PRO A 356 7.02 -14.12 -7.78
N ASP A 357 6.17 -13.93 -8.79
CA ASP A 357 6.19 -12.70 -9.59
C ASP A 357 6.05 -11.47 -8.69
N LEU A 358 6.86 -10.44 -8.97
CA LEU A 358 6.81 -9.17 -8.27
C LEU A 358 6.03 -8.13 -9.08
N TYR A 359 5.28 -7.30 -8.39
CA TYR A 359 4.68 -6.08 -8.94
C TYR A 359 5.11 -4.90 -8.08
N ILE A 360 5.56 -3.82 -8.70
CA ILE A 360 5.64 -2.53 -7.99
C ILE A 360 4.20 -2.02 -7.89
N THR A 361 3.58 -2.20 -6.75
CA THR A 361 2.17 -1.88 -6.53
C THR A 361 1.93 -0.44 -6.12
N GLU A 362 2.97 0.22 -5.61
CA GLU A 362 3.02 1.66 -5.41
C GLU A 362 4.47 2.17 -5.50
N ASN A 363 4.67 3.23 -6.28
CA ASN A 363 5.87 4.04 -6.29
C ASN A 363 5.52 5.41 -6.87
N GLY A 364 5.95 6.48 -6.21
CA GLY A 364 5.62 7.85 -6.60
C GLY A 364 6.17 8.89 -5.62
N CYS A 365 5.90 10.14 -5.92
CA CYS A 365 6.40 11.27 -5.13
C CYS A 365 5.35 12.38 -5.01
N ALA A 366 5.38 13.09 -3.89
CA ALA A 366 4.56 14.27 -3.69
C ALA A 366 5.34 15.54 -4.05
N TYR A 367 4.71 16.39 -4.85
CA TYR A 367 5.12 17.78 -5.11
C TYR A 367 3.89 18.66 -5.21
N GLY A 368 3.98 19.90 -4.69
CA GLY A 368 2.89 20.88 -4.65
C GLY A 368 2.59 21.52 -5.99
N ASP A 369 2.38 20.68 -7.02
CA ASP A 369 2.12 21.14 -8.38
C ASP A 369 0.69 21.66 -8.53
N GLY A 370 0.51 22.72 -9.31
CA GLY A 370 -0.79 23.30 -9.63
C GLY A 370 -0.83 23.89 -11.04
N PRO A 371 -2.02 24.27 -11.54
CA PRO A 371 -2.17 24.84 -12.87
C PRO A 371 -1.37 26.14 -13.05
N GLY A 372 -0.59 26.22 -14.12
CA GLY A 372 0.07 27.44 -14.58
C GLY A 372 -0.91 28.42 -15.23
N ALA A 373 -0.37 29.57 -15.70
CA ALA A 373 -1.17 30.59 -16.39
C ALA A 373 -1.80 30.10 -17.70
N ASP A 374 -1.25 29.05 -18.29
CA ASP A 374 -1.75 28.36 -19.48
C ASP A 374 -2.80 27.28 -19.15
N GLY A 375 -3.06 27.04 -17.87
CA GLY A 375 -3.98 26.02 -17.39
C GLY A 375 -3.40 24.60 -17.35
N ALA A 376 -2.15 24.38 -17.79
CA ALA A 376 -1.45 23.11 -17.68
C ALA A 376 -0.80 22.95 -16.31
N VAL A 377 -0.49 21.71 -15.93
CA VAL A 377 0.22 21.40 -14.69
C VAL A 377 1.59 20.83 -15.05
N HIS A 378 2.62 21.67 -14.89
CA HIS A 378 4.00 21.34 -15.21
C HIS A 378 4.69 20.78 -13.98
N ASP A 379 5.06 19.50 -14.01
CA ASP A 379 5.66 18.78 -12.88
C ASP A 379 6.95 18.03 -13.28
N PRO A 380 7.97 18.72 -13.76
CA PRO A 380 9.20 18.08 -14.26
C PRO A 380 9.93 17.26 -13.19
N LYS A 381 9.87 17.63 -11.92
CA LYS A 381 10.47 16.86 -10.83
C LYS A 381 9.83 15.46 -10.69
N ARG A 382 8.53 15.33 -10.96
CA ARG A 382 7.84 14.04 -10.94
C ARG A 382 8.26 13.19 -12.15
N ILE A 383 8.47 13.80 -13.29
CA ILE A 383 9.02 13.12 -14.47
C ILE A 383 10.42 12.54 -14.16
N ASP A 384 11.31 13.35 -13.56
CA ASP A 384 12.65 12.91 -13.16
C ASP A 384 12.59 11.75 -12.15
N TYR A 385 11.68 11.84 -11.16
CA TYR A 385 11.44 10.76 -10.21
C TYR A 385 11.02 9.45 -10.91
N LEU A 386 10.00 9.53 -11.76
CA LEU A 386 9.49 8.37 -12.50
C LEU A 386 10.56 7.76 -13.41
N GLN A 387 11.29 8.59 -14.14
CA GLN A 387 12.35 8.15 -15.04
C GLN A 387 13.44 7.37 -14.30
N THR A 388 13.92 7.89 -13.16
CA THR A 388 14.99 7.27 -12.38
C THR A 388 14.53 5.96 -11.72
N HIS A 389 13.30 5.92 -11.16
CA HIS A 389 12.78 4.71 -10.53
C HIS A 389 12.39 3.63 -11.53
N LEU A 390 11.81 3.98 -12.67
CA LEU A 390 11.55 3.01 -13.74
C LEU A 390 12.86 2.44 -14.32
N LYS A 391 13.92 3.27 -14.40
CA LYS A 391 15.26 2.79 -14.76
C LYS A 391 15.78 1.76 -13.76
N ALA A 392 15.62 2.01 -12.45
CA ALA A 392 16.00 1.09 -11.39
C ALA A 392 15.24 -0.25 -11.50
N VAL A 393 13.92 -0.21 -11.75
CA VAL A 393 13.11 -1.42 -11.99
C VAL A 393 13.65 -2.20 -13.20
N SER A 394 13.94 -1.51 -14.29
CA SER A 394 14.48 -2.16 -15.50
C SER A 394 15.85 -2.79 -15.26
N ASN A 395 16.72 -2.14 -14.49
CA ASN A 395 18.01 -2.68 -14.10
C ASN A 395 17.86 -3.95 -13.24
N ALA A 396 16.92 -3.95 -12.29
CA ALA A 396 16.63 -5.12 -11.47
C ALA A 396 16.12 -6.31 -12.31
N ILE A 397 15.25 -6.04 -13.29
CA ILE A 397 14.76 -7.06 -14.24
C ILE A 397 15.94 -7.64 -15.04
N ALA A 398 16.85 -6.80 -15.51
CA ALA A 398 18.05 -7.24 -16.25
C ALA A 398 18.97 -8.12 -15.39
N GLN A 399 18.91 -8.00 -14.06
CA GLN A 399 19.63 -8.82 -13.08
C GLN A 399 18.83 -10.06 -12.63
N GLY A 400 17.68 -10.34 -13.25
CA GLY A 400 16.89 -11.55 -13.02
C GLY A 400 15.68 -11.38 -12.09
N SER A 401 15.46 -10.19 -11.54
CA SER A 401 14.28 -9.96 -10.68
C SER A 401 12.97 -10.16 -11.45
N PRO A 402 12.00 -10.94 -10.94
CA PRO A 402 10.79 -11.33 -11.67
C PRO A 402 9.69 -10.25 -11.64
N VAL A 403 10.05 -8.99 -11.87
CA VAL A 403 9.07 -7.88 -11.86
C VAL A 403 8.22 -7.91 -13.13
N LYS A 404 6.90 -7.94 -12.98
CA LYS A 404 5.92 -8.08 -14.07
C LYS A 404 5.07 -6.84 -14.32
N GLY A 405 5.11 -5.84 -13.47
CA GLY A 405 4.35 -4.62 -13.66
C GLY A 405 4.69 -3.53 -12.67
N TYR A 406 4.23 -2.32 -13.00
CA TYR A 406 4.45 -1.12 -12.23
C TYR A 406 3.15 -0.32 -12.17
N TYR A 407 2.75 0.04 -10.96
CA TYR A 407 1.58 0.86 -10.67
C TYR A 407 2.03 2.17 -10.03
N GLN A 408 1.85 3.26 -10.77
CA GLN A 408 2.17 4.61 -10.30
C GLN A 408 1.27 4.97 -9.11
N TRP A 409 1.88 5.38 -8.00
CA TRP A 409 1.17 6.02 -6.90
C TRP A 409 1.34 7.54 -7.00
N SER A 410 0.27 8.27 -7.32
CA SER A 410 -1.11 7.84 -7.49
C SER A 410 -1.62 8.25 -8.86
N LEU A 411 -2.73 7.66 -9.31
CA LEU A 411 -3.42 8.12 -10.52
C LEU A 411 -3.72 9.61 -10.43
N MET A 412 -4.31 10.05 -9.32
CA MET A 412 -4.72 11.43 -9.11
C MET A 412 -4.35 11.92 -7.71
N ASP A 413 -4.19 13.23 -7.55
CA ASP A 413 -4.05 13.85 -6.22
C ASP A 413 -5.25 13.45 -5.36
N ASN A 414 -5.02 13.13 -4.09
CA ASN A 414 -6.07 12.58 -3.24
C ASN A 414 -5.84 12.92 -1.76
N PHE A 415 -6.66 12.36 -0.88
CA PHE A 415 -6.53 12.49 0.56
C PHE A 415 -5.33 11.68 1.08
N GLU A 416 -4.23 12.36 1.48
CA GLU A 416 -3.01 11.75 1.99
C GLU A 416 -3.07 11.52 3.51
N TRP A 417 -4.05 10.80 3.95
CA TRP A 417 -4.22 10.31 5.32
C TRP A 417 -4.09 11.43 6.38
N ALA A 418 -3.17 11.30 7.35
CA ALA A 418 -2.94 12.31 8.39
C ALA A 418 -2.45 13.67 7.86
N LEU A 419 -1.98 13.73 6.61
CA LEU A 419 -1.53 14.96 5.95
C LEU A 419 -2.62 15.65 5.12
N GLY A 420 -3.84 15.11 5.11
CA GLY A 420 -4.97 15.70 4.40
C GLY A 420 -4.71 15.85 2.90
N TYR A 421 -5.04 17.00 2.34
CA TYR A 421 -4.89 17.26 0.91
C TYR A 421 -3.63 18.04 0.52
N GLU A 422 -2.69 18.24 1.45
CA GLU A 422 -1.48 19.01 1.19
C GLU A 422 -0.48 18.30 0.27
N LYS A 423 -0.45 16.97 0.31
CA LYS A 423 0.55 16.15 -0.40
C LYS A 423 -0.04 15.57 -1.69
N ARG A 424 0.51 15.99 -2.83
CA ARG A 424 -0.02 15.68 -4.15
C ARG A 424 0.85 14.65 -4.87
N PHE A 425 0.40 13.39 -4.87
CA PHE A 425 1.09 12.27 -5.52
C PHE A 425 0.62 11.98 -6.95
N GLY A 426 -0.50 12.54 -7.35
CA GLY A 426 -1.14 12.23 -8.62
C GLY A 426 -0.33 12.60 -9.85
N ILE A 427 -0.47 11.81 -10.91
CA ILE A 427 -0.14 12.20 -12.29
C ILE A 427 -1.31 12.96 -12.96
N VAL A 428 -2.44 13.04 -12.25
CA VAL A 428 -3.59 13.88 -12.56
C VAL A 428 -3.81 14.82 -11.38
N HIS A 429 -3.81 16.11 -11.64
CA HIS A 429 -4.16 17.13 -10.65
C HIS A 429 -5.66 17.14 -10.41
N VAL A 430 -6.07 17.26 -9.15
CA VAL A 430 -7.46 17.46 -8.73
C VAL A 430 -7.59 18.79 -8.01
N ASP A 431 -8.46 19.63 -8.51
CA ASP A 431 -8.94 20.80 -7.79
C ASP A 431 -10.05 20.33 -6.83
N PHE A 432 -9.76 20.28 -5.54
CA PHE A 432 -10.67 19.69 -4.56
C PHE A 432 -11.93 20.54 -4.29
N GLU A 433 -11.95 21.82 -4.71
CA GLU A 433 -13.15 22.65 -4.60
C GLU A 433 -14.12 22.42 -5.77
N THR A 434 -13.58 22.36 -7.00
CA THR A 434 -14.40 22.21 -8.22
C THR A 434 -14.48 20.79 -8.72
N GLN A 435 -13.65 19.91 -8.18
CA GLN A 435 -13.49 18.52 -8.61
C GLN A 435 -12.98 18.38 -10.06
N LYS A 436 -12.38 19.43 -10.62
CA LYS A 436 -11.79 19.39 -11.96
C LYS A 436 -10.52 18.53 -11.95
N ARG A 437 -10.43 17.61 -12.93
CA ARG A 437 -9.22 16.83 -13.20
C ARG A 437 -8.41 17.49 -14.31
N THR A 438 -7.10 17.54 -14.16
CA THR A 438 -6.16 18.02 -15.19
C THR A 438 -4.97 17.08 -15.24
N ILE A 439 -4.76 16.40 -16.36
CA ILE A 439 -3.60 15.51 -16.53
C ILE A 439 -2.35 16.38 -16.46
N LYS A 440 -1.37 15.98 -15.62
CA LYS A 440 -0.08 16.66 -15.47
C LYS A 440 0.87 16.27 -16.60
N ASP A 441 1.95 17.01 -16.79
CA ASP A 441 3.00 16.67 -17.77
C ASP A 441 3.55 15.26 -17.50
N SER A 442 3.72 14.89 -16.24
CA SER A 442 4.12 13.52 -15.84
C SER A 442 3.14 12.45 -16.30
N GLY A 443 1.83 12.74 -16.33
CA GLY A 443 0.82 11.83 -16.86
C GLY A 443 1.00 11.59 -18.36
N TYR A 444 1.21 12.64 -19.12
CA TYR A 444 1.48 12.52 -20.55
C TYR A 444 2.83 11.85 -20.83
N TRP A 445 3.85 12.15 -20.04
CA TRP A 445 5.14 11.45 -20.11
C TRP A 445 4.99 9.96 -19.83
N TYR A 446 4.24 9.57 -18.79
CA TYR A 446 3.97 8.18 -18.42
C TYR A 446 3.21 7.43 -19.53
N ARG A 447 2.20 8.08 -20.12
CA ARG A 447 1.49 7.57 -21.31
C ARG A 447 2.45 7.22 -22.44
N ASP A 448 3.41 8.11 -22.72
CA ASP A 448 4.37 7.89 -23.79
C ASP A 448 5.32 6.73 -23.45
N GLN A 449 5.67 6.52 -22.18
CA GLN A 449 6.41 5.33 -21.75
C GLN A 449 5.59 4.04 -21.93
N ILE A 450 4.31 4.05 -21.59
CA ILE A 450 3.40 2.91 -21.83
C ILE A 450 3.38 2.55 -23.31
N LYS A 451 3.18 3.53 -24.16
CA LYS A 451 3.10 3.34 -25.63
C LYS A 451 4.40 2.74 -26.20
N ASN A 452 5.54 3.12 -25.67
CA ASN A 452 6.88 2.69 -26.15
C ASN A 452 7.47 1.55 -25.32
N ASN A 453 6.72 0.99 -24.35
CA ASN A 453 7.18 -0.04 -23.41
C ASN A 453 8.52 0.33 -22.74
N GLY A 454 8.66 1.60 -22.31
CA GLY A 454 9.82 2.11 -21.60
C GLY A 454 11.08 2.30 -22.45
N SER A 455 10.99 2.22 -23.78
CA SER A 455 12.20 2.29 -24.64
C SER A 455 12.93 3.64 -24.63
N THR A 456 12.30 4.67 -24.05
CA THR A 456 12.87 6.02 -23.93
C THR A 456 13.29 6.40 -22.51
N ILE A 457 13.27 5.45 -21.57
CA ILE A 457 13.69 5.62 -20.16
C ILE A 457 15.22 5.55 -20.05
#